data_2e36651ceb27dc843dded1d687908c2a
#
_entry.id   2e36651ceb27dc843dded1d687908c2a
#
_cell.length_a   1.000
_cell.length_b   1.000
_cell.length_c   1.000
_cell.angle_alpha   90.00
_cell.angle_beta   90.00
_cell.angle_gamma   90.00
#
_symmetry.space_group_name_H-M   'P 1'
#
loop_
_entity.id
_entity.type
_entity.pdbx_description
1 polymer ?
#
loop_
_entity_poly.entity_id
_entity_poly.type
_entity_poly.pdbx_seq_one_letter_code
_entity_poly.pdbx_strand_id
1 'polypeptide(L)'
;WLNRIDEVINMIVSKNMYCIINSQNDTSWLTTATADFNNTKQKFSSMWKAIAEKFKNYNDRLLFESAGEILKAENDKSAPSSSDIANNNTLNKIFVSTVRKTGGNNKKRHLVISTYGSFIDSASLNGFKVPSDTVKNKLIAKVNMYIPASFCFDESKANAWGKQSDKDYINSCFAEVNRRFVALNIPVMVGEFGAIDKGNESA
;
A
#
# COMPACT_ATOMS: atom_id res chain seq x y z
N TRP A 1 11.32 -2.74 -20.44
CA TRP A 1 10.95 -2.33 -19.10
C TRP A 1 11.10 -3.48 -18.08
N LEU A 2 10.40 -4.62 -18.18
CA LEU A 2 10.50 -5.76 -17.26
C LEU A 2 11.93 -6.32 -17.13
N ASN A 3 12.73 -6.32 -18.18
CA ASN A 3 14.13 -6.79 -18.12
C ASN A 3 14.99 -5.84 -17.25
N ARG A 4 14.77 -4.52 -17.33
CA ARG A 4 15.48 -3.57 -16.45
C ARG A 4 15.09 -3.74 -14.99
N ILE A 5 13.81 -4.01 -14.71
CA ILE A 5 13.38 -4.33 -13.35
C ILE A 5 14.04 -5.62 -12.86
N ASP A 6 14.15 -6.64 -13.71
CA ASP A 6 14.82 -7.90 -13.40
C ASP A 6 16.29 -7.70 -12.98
N GLU A 7 17.03 -6.87 -13.69
CA GLU A 7 18.40 -6.51 -13.32
C GLU A 7 18.47 -5.89 -11.91
N VAL A 8 17.59 -4.93 -11.63
CA VAL A 8 17.56 -4.25 -10.32
C VAL A 8 17.18 -5.23 -9.19
N ILE A 9 16.17 -6.08 -9.41
CA ILE A 9 15.79 -7.09 -8.43
C ILE A 9 16.96 -8.03 -8.14
N ASN A 10 17.66 -8.49 -9.19
CA ASN A 10 18.83 -9.35 -9.04
C ASN A 10 19.93 -8.69 -8.23
N MET A 11 20.22 -7.42 -8.46
CA MET A 11 21.21 -6.67 -7.67
C MET A 11 20.84 -6.63 -6.19
N ILE A 12 19.56 -6.39 -5.86
CA ILE A 12 19.08 -6.30 -4.49
C ILE A 12 19.08 -7.68 -3.81
N VAL A 13 18.46 -8.66 -4.44
CA VAL A 13 18.28 -10.00 -3.87
C VAL A 13 19.62 -10.74 -3.73
N SER A 14 20.58 -10.53 -4.67
CA SER A 14 21.92 -11.12 -4.57
C SER A 14 22.72 -10.61 -3.38
N LYS A 15 22.38 -9.42 -2.85
CA LYS A 15 22.95 -8.86 -1.62
C LYS A 15 22.19 -9.30 -0.35
N ASN A 16 21.35 -10.31 -0.47
CA ASN A 16 20.57 -10.85 0.64
C ASN A 16 19.55 -9.85 1.23
N MET A 17 19.17 -8.82 0.45
CA MET A 17 18.18 -7.82 0.84
C MET A 17 16.78 -8.21 0.35
N TYR A 18 15.75 -7.65 0.98
CA TYR A 18 14.38 -7.73 0.48
C TYR A 18 14.13 -6.67 -0.57
N CYS A 19 13.33 -7.01 -1.57
CA CYS A 19 12.87 -6.14 -2.63
C CYS A 19 11.34 -6.17 -2.68
N ILE A 20 10.72 -5.00 -2.83
CA ILE A 20 9.28 -4.88 -3.05
C ILE A 20 9.05 -4.23 -4.40
N ILE A 21 8.27 -4.88 -5.26
CA ILE A 21 7.75 -4.27 -6.48
C ILE A 21 6.35 -3.75 -6.20
N ASN A 22 6.09 -2.50 -6.50
CA ASN A 22 4.76 -1.92 -6.46
C ASN A 22 4.38 -1.23 -7.77
N SER A 23 3.11 -0.89 -7.90
CA SER A 23 2.59 0.04 -8.91
C SER A 23 2.28 1.36 -8.22
N GLN A 24 2.93 2.45 -8.65
CA GLN A 24 2.77 3.76 -8.03
C GLN A 24 2.71 4.86 -9.10
N ASN A 25 1.94 5.90 -8.81
CA ASN A 25 1.85 7.14 -9.60
C ASN A 25 1.44 7.01 -11.07
N ASP A 26 0.79 5.94 -11.48
CA ASP A 26 0.14 5.88 -12.79
C ASP A 26 -1.34 6.29 -12.67
N THR A 27 -1.56 7.53 -12.29
CA THR A 27 -2.89 8.10 -12.05
C THR A 27 -3.71 8.28 -13.32
N SER A 28 -3.07 8.14 -14.49
CA SER A 28 -3.79 8.25 -15.76
C SER A 28 -4.89 7.20 -15.93
N TRP A 29 -4.74 6.03 -15.29
CA TRP A 29 -5.72 4.94 -15.38
C TRP A 29 -5.93 4.18 -14.05
N LEU A 30 -4.94 4.18 -13.15
CA LEU A 30 -5.01 3.44 -11.88
C LEU A 30 -5.66 4.31 -10.81
N THR A 31 -6.97 4.35 -10.81
CA THR A 31 -7.78 5.13 -9.87
C THR A 31 -8.91 4.30 -9.29
N THR A 32 -9.49 4.76 -8.18
CA THR A 32 -10.71 4.20 -7.62
C THR A 32 -11.98 4.82 -8.21
N ALA A 33 -11.86 5.80 -9.12
CA ALA A 33 -12.99 6.45 -9.76
C ALA A 33 -13.91 5.45 -10.44
N THR A 34 -15.23 5.64 -10.27
CA THR A 34 -16.23 4.68 -10.75
C THR A 34 -16.47 4.75 -12.25
N ALA A 35 -16.22 5.89 -12.90
CA ALA A 35 -16.60 6.15 -14.29
C ALA A 35 -15.99 5.15 -15.29
N ASP A 36 -14.78 4.66 -15.07
CA ASP A 36 -14.10 3.68 -15.94
C ASP A 36 -13.45 2.52 -15.15
N PHE A 37 -14.02 2.17 -14.03
CA PHE A 37 -13.44 1.19 -13.12
C PHE A 37 -13.34 -0.22 -13.72
N ASN A 38 -14.18 -0.57 -14.68
CA ASN A 38 -14.07 -1.85 -15.39
C ASN A 38 -12.78 -1.95 -16.21
N ASN A 39 -12.41 -0.88 -16.91
CA ASN A 39 -11.16 -0.80 -17.64
C ASN A 39 -9.95 -0.82 -16.67
N THR A 40 -10.03 -0.07 -15.57
CA THR A 40 -9.02 -0.10 -14.50
C THR A 40 -8.78 -1.53 -14.00
N LYS A 41 -9.83 -2.29 -13.69
CA LYS A 41 -9.71 -3.69 -13.24
C LYS A 41 -9.01 -4.58 -14.28
N GLN A 42 -9.35 -4.43 -15.55
CA GLN A 42 -8.76 -5.24 -16.64
C GLN A 42 -7.28 -4.93 -16.81
N LYS A 43 -6.92 -3.65 -16.90
CA LYS A 43 -5.52 -3.21 -17.01
C LYS A 43 -4.70 -3.64 -15.80
N PHE A 44 -5.23 -3.46 -14.60
CA PHE A 44 -4.56 -3.83 -13.35
C PHE A 44 -4.31 -5.34 -13.26
N SER A 45 -5.30 -6.16 -13.62
CA SER A 45 -5.15 -7.61 -13.68
C SER A 45 -4.10 -8.03 -14.71
N SER A 46 -4.12 -7.43 -15.90
CA SER A 46 -3.18 -7.75 -16.99
C SER A 46 -1.74 -7.36 -16.60
N MET A 47 -1.56 -6.18 -16.02
CA MET A 47 -0.26 -5.70 -15.51
C MET A 47 0.31 -6.67 -14.45
N TRP A 48 -0.49 -7.00 -13.43
CA TRP A 48 -0.01 -7.90 -12.36
C TRP A 48 0.20 -9.33 -12.86
N LYS A 49 -0.57 -9.80 -13.85
CA LYS A 49 -0.29 -11.08 -14.50
C LYS A 49 1.07 -11.08 -15.17
N ALA A 50 1.40 -10.06 -15.96
CA ALA A 50 2.69 -9.96 -16.63
C ALA A 50 3.88 -9.89 -15.65
N ILE A 51 3.77 -9.05 -14.60
CA ILE A 51 4.77 -8.94 -13.55
C ILE A 51 4.95 -10.28 -12.83
N ALA A 52 3.87 -10.86 -12.36
CA ALA A 52 3.89 -12.10 -11.60
C ALA A 52 4.44 -13.28 -12.41
N GLU A 53 4.08 -13.41 -13.69
CA GLU A 53 4.63 -14.42 -14.59
C GLU A 53 6.15 -14.25 -14.79
N LYS A 54 6.62 -13.04 -15.03
CA LYS A 54 8.05 -12.75 -15.22
C LYS A 54 8.88 -13.13 -13.99
N PHE A 55 8.38 -12.82 -12.79
CA PHE A 55 9.15 -12.93 -11.55
C PHE A 55 8.76 -14.12 -10.65
N LYS A 56 7.97 -15.06 -11.13
CA LYS A 56 7.46 -16.19 -10.33
C LYS A 56 8.52 -17.12 -9.73
N ASN A 57 9.72 -17.13 -10.29
CA ASN A 57 10.80 -18.01 -9.84
C ASN A 57 11.72 -17.36 -8.78
N TYR A 58 11.59 -16.05 -8.53
CA TYR A 58 12.33 -15.40 -7.44
C TYR A 58 11.92 -15.98 -6.08
N ASN A 59 12.90 -16.03 -5.14
CA ASN A 59 12.68 -16.50 -3.78
C ASN A 59 11.78 -15.54 -2.95
N ASP A 60 11.65 -15.80 -1.68
CA ASP A 60 10.81 -15.07 -0.73
C ASP A 60 11.32 -13.68 -0.34
N ARG A 61 12.53 -13.29 -0.79
CA ARG A 61 13.03 -11.92 -0.62
C ARG A 61 12.41 -10.93 -1.60
N LEU A 62 11.77 -11.40 -2.65
CA LEU A 62 10.96 -10.56 -3.53
C LEU A 62 9.52 -10.58 -3.05
N LEU A 63 8.98 -9.43 -2.68
CA LEU A 63 7.58 -9.20 -2.34
C LEU A 63 6.90 -8.43 -3.46
N PHE A 64 5.58 -8.58 -3.56
CA PHE A 64 4.76 -7.75 -4.43
C PHE A 64 3.79 -6.93 -3.58
N GLU A 65 3.65 -5.66 -3.92
CA GLU A 65 2.71 -4.73 -3.31
C GLU A 65 1.68 -4.31 -4.35
N SER A 66 0.39 -4.43 -4.02
CA SER A 66 -0.71 -4.21 -4.96
C SER A 66 -0.62 -2.86 -5.65
N ALA A 67 -0.46 -1.80 -4.88
CA ALA A 67 -0.15 -0.46 -5.35
C ALA A 67 0.32 0.42 -4.17
N GLY A 68 1.07 1.48 -4.48
CA GLY A 68 1.53 2.44 -3.49
C GLY A 68 0.38 3.24 -2.89
N GLU A 69 -0.16 4.16 -3.65
CA GLU A 69 -1.32 4.98 -3.27
C GLU A 69 -2.32 5.02 -4.43
N ILE A 70 -3.48 4.38 -4.28
CA ILE A 70 -4.57 4.50 -5.25
C ILE A 70 -5.61 5.48 -4.71
N LEU A 71 -5.82 6.55 -5.43
CA LEU A 71 -6.78 7.61 -5.12
C LEU A 71 -7.89 7.65 -6.19
N LYS A 72 -8.97 8.39 -5.94
CA LYS A 72 -10.04 8.59 -6.91
C LYS A 72 -9.65 9.54 -8.05
N ALA A 73 -8.68 10.44 -7.80
CA ALA A 73 -8.08 11.33 -8.78
C ALA A 73 -6.65 11.66 -8.34
N GLU A 74 -5.85 12.19 -9.26
CA GLU A 74 -4.49 12.61 -8.97
C GLU A 74 -4.45 13.64 -7.84
N ASN A 75 -3.59 13.39 -6.85
CA ASN A 75 -3.39 14.25 -5.68
C ASN A 75 -4.66 14.55 -4.84
N ASP A 76 -5.76 13.83 -5.06
CA ASP A 76 -6.96 14.00 -4.26
C ASP A 76 -6.84 13.29 -2.91
N LYS A 77 -6.39 14.03 -1.91
CA LYS A 77 -6.27 13.56 -0.51
C LYS A 77 -7.54 13.79 0.32
N SER A 78 -8.66 14.13 -0.30
CA SER A 78 -9.94 14.24 0.42
C SER A 78 -10.40 12.88 0.96
N ALA A 79 -11.25 12.92 1.98
CA ALA A 79 -11.80 11.69 2.55
C ALA A 79 -12.43 10.79 1.48
N PRO A 80 -12.14 9.48 1.49
CA PRO A 80 -12.71 8.55 0.53
C PRO A 80 -14.22 8.38 0.72
N SER A 81 -14.94 8.21 -0.38
CA SER A 81 -16.29 7.68 -0.33
C SER A 81 -16.29 6.17 -0.04
N SER A 82 -17.44 5.62 0.33
CA SER A 82 -17.59 4.17 0.49
C SER A 82 -17.32 3.41 -0.81
N SER A 83 -17.62 4.00 -1.97
CA SER A 83 -17.32 3.42 -3.29
C SER A 83 -15.83 3.40 -3.58
N ASP A 84 -15.08 4.45 -3.22
CA ASP A 84 -13.63 4.48 -3.40
C ASP A 84 -12.95 3.36 -2.61
N ILE A 85 -13.36 3.18 -1.35
CA ILE A 85 -12.85 2.11 -0.49
C ILE A 85 -13.23 0.73 -1.05
N ALA A 86 -14.47 0.55 -1.52
CA ALA A 86 -14.93 -0.71 -2.12
C ALA A 86 -14.15 -1.04 -3.41
N ASN A 87 -13.84 -0.04 -4.21
CA ASN A 87 -13.03 -0.19 -5.42
C ASN A 87 -11.58 -0.54 -5.08
N ASN A 88 -10.97 0.11 -4.09
CA ASN A 88 -9.64 -0.27 -3.59
C ASN A 88 -9.61 -1.72 -3.08
N ASN A 89 -10.60 -2.15 -2.29
CA ASN A 89 -10.72 -3.54 -1.85
C ASN A 89 -10.84 -4.52 -3.03
N THR A 90 -11.54 -4.12 -4.10
CA THR A 90 -11.68 -4.92 -5.31
C THR A 90 -10.34 -5.07 -6.03
N LEU A 91 -9.54 -4.01 -6.15
CA LEU A 91 -8.20 -4.07 -6.73
C LEU A 91 -7.28 -4.98 -5.92
N ASN A 92 -7.26 -4.86 -4.58
CA ASN A 92 -6.50 -5.77 -3.74
C ASN A 92 -6.91 -7.24 -3.93
N LYS A 93 -8.20 -7.53 -4.07
CA LYS A 93 -8.69 -8.89 -4.37
C LYS A 93 -8.22 -9.39 -5.73
N ILE A 94 -8.29 -8.55 -6.76
CA ILE A 94 -7.79 -8.86 -8.11
C ILE A 94 -6.30 -9.16 -8.07
N PHE A 95 -5.52 -8.31 -7.42
CA PHE A 95 -4.09 -8.48 -7.23
C PHE A 95 -3.75 -9.85 -6.64
N VAL A 96 -4.27 -10.15 -5.45
CA VAL A 96 -3.99 -11.42 -4.76
C VAL A 96 -4.36 -12.61 -5.65
N SER A 97 -5.57 -12.62 -6.20
CA SER A 97 -6.04 -13.74 -7.03
C SER A 97 -5.22 -13.90 -8.31
N THR A 98 -4.82 -12.80 -8.96
CA THR A 98 -4.01 -12.82 -10.18
C THR A 98 -2.62 -13.37 -9.91
N VAL A 99 -1.95 -12.85 -8.89
CA VAL A 99 -0.59 -13.31 -8.52
C VAL A 99 -0.60 -14.79 -8.16
N ARG A 100 -1.53 -15.26 -7.33
CA ARG A 100 -1.61 -16.68 -6.93
C ARG A 100 -1.79 -17.64 -8.11
N LYS A 101 -2.57 -17.24 -9.11
CA LYS A 101 -2.83 -18.04 -10.33
C LYS A 101 -1.58 -18.25 -11.19
N THR A 102 -0.58 -17.40 -11.12
CA THR A 102 0.65 -17.57 -11.94
C THR A 102 1.56 -18.71 -11.47
N GLY A 103 1.34 -19.25 -10.29
CA GLY A 103 2.06 -20.44 -9.82
C GLY A 103 3.50 -20.14 -9.36
N GLY A 104 4.39 -21.15 -9.47
CA GLY A 104 5.77 -21.02 -9.02
C GLY A 104 5.85 -20.59 -7.55
N ASN A 105 6.85 -19.76 -7.19
CA ASN A 105 7.00 -19.22 -5.85
C ASN A 105 5.90 -18.21 -5.47
N ASN A 106 5.12 -17.71 -6.46
CA ASN A 106 3.99 -16.84 -6.19
C ASN A 106 2.87 -17.52 -5.41
N LYS A 107 2.82 -18.87 -5.42
CA LYS A 107 1.89 -19.64 -4.57
C LYS A 107 2.07 -19.36 -3.07
N LYS A 108 3.27 -18.96 -2.64
CA LYS A 108 3.60 -18.73 -1.22
C LYS A 108 4.33 -17.41 -0.96
N ARG A 109 4.44 -16.52 -1.97
CA ARG A 109 5.04 -15.19 -1.85
C ARG A 109 4.24 -14.33 -0.89
N HIS A 110 4.91 -13.51 -0.09
CA HIS A 110 4.26 -12.46 0.67
C HIS A 110 3.74 -11.37 -0.28
N LEU A 111 2.49 -10.98 -0.08
CA LEU A 111 1.81 -9.94 -0.84
C LEU A 111 1.41 -8.82 0.09
N VAL A 112 1.73 -7.59 -0.31
CA VAL A 112 1.41 -6.38 0.43
C VAL A 112 0.14 -5.77 -0.17
N ILE A 113 -0.83 -5.50 0.67
CA ILE A 113 -2.14 -4.92 0.31
C ILE A 113 -2.32 -3.61 1.05
N SER A 114 -2.73 -2.57 0.35
CA SER A 114 -2.79 -1.22 0.89
C SER A 114 -4.22 -0.78 1.20
N THR A 115 -4.40 -0.01 2.26
CA THR A 115 -5.63 0.75 2.47
C THR A 115 -5.85 1.75 1.34
N TYR A 116 -7.04 2.37 1.23
CA TYR A 116 -7.26 3.45 0.26
C TYR A 116 -6.22 4.56 0.47
N GLY A 117 -5.54 4.96 -0.60
CA GLY A 117 -4.44 5.93 -0.54
C GLY A 117 -3.31 5.57 0.42
N SER A 118 -3.22 4.32 0.85
CA SER A 118 -2.38 3.89 1.97
C SER A 118 -2.63 4.66 3.28
N PHE A 119 -3.77 5.34 3.42
CA PHE A 119 -4.07 6.18 4.58
C PHE A 119 -4.29 5.35 5.85
N ILE A 120 -3.85 5.94 6.98
CA ILE A 120 -4.00 5.37 8.34
C ILE A 120 -5.22 5.93 9.09
N ASP A 121 -6.04 6.76 8.43
CA ASP A 121 -7.22 7.36 9.03
C ASP A 121 -8.35 6.34 9.27
N SER A 122 -9.26 6.69 10.17
CA SER A 122 -10.37 5.81 10.57
C SER A 122 -11.29 5.43 9.41
N ALA A 123 -11.53 6.31 8.43
CA ALA A 123 -12.41 6.02 7.30
C ALA A 123 -11.79 4.93 6.41
N SER A 124 -10.52 5.11 6.04
CA SER A 124 -9.76 4.16 5.22
C SER A 124 -9.59 2.81 5.92
N LEU A 125 -9.27 2.81 7.22
CA LEU A 125 -9.12 1.59 8.02
C LEU A 125 -10.46 0.86 8.22
N ASN A 126 -11.54 1.58 8.54
CA ASN A 126 -12.85 0.98 8.83
C ASN A 126 -13.47 0.29 7.63
N GLY A 127 -13.30 0.84 6.45
CA GLY A 127 -13.83 0.27 5.22
C GLY A 127 -12.94 -0.78 4.55
N PHE A 128 -11.68 -0.91 4.98
CA PHE A 128 -10.75 -1.86 4.42
C PHE A 128 -11.16 -3.32 4.68
N LYS A 129 -11.08 -4.14 3.65
CA LYS A 129 -11.36 -5.58 3.73
C LYS A 129 -10.15 -6.36 3.25
N VAL A 130 -9.60 -7.18 4.13
CA VAL A 130 -8.52 -8.11 3.77
C VAL A 130 -9.07 -9.11 2.75
N PRO A 131 -8.48 -9.22 1.55
CA PRO A 131 -8.94 -10.16 0.54
C PRO A 131 -8.70 -11.61 1.00
N SER A 132 -9.54 -12.52 0.55
CA SER A 132 -9.29 -13.95 0.71
C SER A 132 -8.01 -14.34 -0.04
N ASP A 133 -7.18 -15.14 0.60
CA ASP A 133 -5.99 -15.74 0.00
C ASP A 133 -6.08 -17.26 0.09
N THR A 134 -5.54 -17.95 -0.90
CA THR A 134 -5.42 -19.42 -0.91
C THR A 134 -4.32 -19.92 0.02
N VAL A 135 -3.48 -19.01 0.54
CA VAL A 135 -2.35 -19.31 1.41
C VAL A 135 -2.46 -18.50 2.70
N LYS A 136 -2.41 -19.18 3.83
CA LYS A 136 -2.47 -18.55 5.15
C LYS A 136 -1.19 -17.75 5.46
N ASN A 137 -1.35 -16.64 6.18
CA ASN A 137 -0.23 -15.84 6.73
C ASN A 137 0.75 -15.32 5.67
N LYS A 138 0.24 -14.96 4.48
CA LYS A 138 1.05 -14.43 3.37
C LYS A 138 0.60 -13.06 2.88
N LEU A 139 -0.33 -12.42 3.60
CA LEU A 139 -0.71 -11.03 3.37
C LEU A 139 -0.12 -10.12 4.43
N ILE A 140 0.35 -8.96 4.02
CA ILE A 140 0.85 -7.87 4.85
C ILE A 140 -0.02 -6.65 4.53
N ALA A 141 -0.61 -6.02 5.53
CA ALA A 141 -1.32 -4.76 5.33
C ALA A 141 -0.33 -3.59 5.34
N LYS A 142 -0.48 -2.64 4.41
CA LYS A 142 0.34 -1.43 4.36
C LYS A 142 -0.49 -0.20 4.68
N VAL A 143 0.12 0.69 5.46
CA VAL A 143 -0.34 2.06 5.69
C VAL A 143 0.83 3.03 5.59
N ASN A 144 0.58 4.29 5.21
CA ASN A 144 1.54 5.38 5.27
C ASN A 144 1.25 6.25 6.49
N MET A 145 2.30 6.74 7.14
CA MET A 145 2.21 7.48 8.40
C MET A 145 2.74 8.92 8.24
N TYR A 146 1.94 9.75 7.58
CA TYR A 146 2.18 11.20 7.50
C TYR A 146 1.18 11.94 8.40
N ILE A 147 1.28 11.69 9.72
CA ILE A 147 0.36 12.19 10.73
C ILE A 147 1.10 12.85 11.91
N PRO A 148 0.62 13.99 12.44
CA PRO A 148 -0.51 14.79 11.92
C PRO A 148 -0.17 15.44 10.57
N ALA A 149 -1.12 15.47 9.64
CA ALA A 149 -0.87 16.01 8.29
C ALA A 149 -0.44 17.49 8.30
N SER A 150 -0.96 18.29 9.25
CA SER A 150 -0.55 19.69 9.44
C SER A 150 0.93 19.85 9.81
N PHE A 151 1.53 18.88 10.48
CA PHE A 151 2.96 18.87 10.75
C PHE A 151 3.75 18.32 9.56
N CYS A 152 3.26 17.21 8.95
CA CYS A 152 4.04 16.50 7.93
C CYS A 152 4.09 17.24 6.58
N PHE A 153 3.06 18.00 6.21
CA PHE A 153 2.93 18.55 4.86
C PHE A 153 2.75 20.07 4.77
N ASP A 154 2.41 20.75 5.87
CA ASP A 154 2.05 22.18 5.81
C ASP A 154 3.16 23.04 6.42
N GLU A 155 3.92 23.73 5.55
CA GLU A 155 5.00 24.64 5.99
C GLU A 155 4.52 25.79 6.86
N SER A 156 3.26 26.22 6.68
CA SER A 156 2.67 27.36 7.40
C SER A 156 2.08 26.99 8.75
N LYS A 157 1.91 25.68 9.03
CA LYS A 157 1.25 25.18 10.25
C LYS A 157 2.17 24.27 11.05
N ALA A 158 1.85 24.15 12.34
CA ALA A 158 2.49 23.20 13.26
C ALA A 158 4.02 23.14 13.13
N ASN A 159 4.70 24.21 13.58
CA ASN A 159 6.18 24.29 13.54
C ASN A 159 6.88 23.36 14.54
N ALA A 160 6.14 22.76 15.45
CA ALA A 160 6.67 21.80 16.42
C ALA A 160 5.73 20.62 16.58
N TRP A 161 6.32 19.45 16.77
CA TRP A 161 5.63 18.21 17.09
C TRP A 161 5.89 17.83 18.56
N GLY A 162 5.01 17.00 19.11
CA GLY A 162 5.23 16.35 20.41
C GLY A 162 4.33 16.83 21.52
N LYS A 163 3.34 17.67 21.21
CA LYS A 163 2.25 17.97 22.16
C LYS A 163 1.52 16.66 22.52
N GLN A 164 0.90 16.64 23.70
CA GLN A 164 0.15 15.45 24.13
C GLN A 164 -0.94 15.06 23.11
N SER A 165 -1.64 16.04 22.52
CA SER A 165 -2.64 15.80 21.46
C SER A 165 -2.08 15.10 20.23
N ASP A 166 -0.84 15.38 19.83
CA ASP A 166 -0.20 14.75 18.68
C ASP A 166 0.10 13.29 18.98
N LYS A 167 0.61 13.03 20.20
CA LYS A 167 0.89 11.67 20.69
C LYS A 167 -0.39 10.84 20.81
N ASP A 168 -1.44 11.45 21.38
CA ASP A 168 -2.75 10.80 21.53
C ASP A 168 -3.37 10.43 20.17
N TYR A 169 -3.23 11.33 19.20
CA TYR A 169 -3.70 11.05 17.82
C TYR A 169 -2.94 9.88 17.17
N ILE A 170 -1.61 9.87 17.24
CA ILE A 170 -0.79 8.76 16.74
C ILE A 170 -1.16 7.45 17.45
N ASN A 171 -1.25 7.49 18.79
CA ASN A 171 -1.63 6.32 19.57
C ASN A 171 -3.00 5.78 19.16
N SER A 172 -3.98 6.65 18.91
CA SER A 172 -5.31 6.25 18.45
C SER A 172 -5.27 5.58 17.06
N CYS A 173 -4.48 6.10 16.12
CA CYS A 173 -4.28 5.50 14.81
C CYS A 173 -3.65 4.11 14.92
N PHE A 174 -2.59 3.95 15.70
CA PHE A 174 -1.95 2.65 15.89
C PHE A 174 -2.82 1.66 16.69
N ALA A 175 -3.63 2.13 17.64
CA ALA A 175 -4.61 1.28 18.32
C ALA A 175 -5.62 0.70 17.32
N GLU A 176 -6.09 1.52 16.35
CA GLU A 176 -6.99 1.06 15.31
C GLU A 176 -6.29 0.08 14.34
N VAL A 177 -5.06 0.36 13.93
CA VAL A 177 -4.23 -0.56 13.13
C VAL A 177 -4.04 -1.89 13.85
N ASN A 178 -3.74 -1.86 15.15
CA ASN A 178 -3.60 -3.08 15.95
C ASN A 178 -4.91 -3.87 15.96
N ARG A 179 -6.03 -3.22 16.24
CA ARG A 179 -7.36 -3.85 16.30
C ARG A 179 -7.75 -4.48 14.96
N ARG A 180 -7.43 -3.83 13.86
CA ARG A 180 -7.84 -4.23 12.50
C ARG A 180 -6.97 -5.31 11.88
N PHE A 181 -5.71 -5.33 12.22
CA PHE A 181 -4.74 -6.19 11.56
C PHE A 181 -3.95 -7.05 12.54
N VAL A 182 -3.18 -6.45 13.43
CA VAL A 182 -2.22 -7.18 14.27
C VAL A 182 -2.93 -8.18 15.18
N ALA A 183 -4.02 -7.78 15.83
CA ALA A 183 -4.85 -8.65 16.67
C ALA A 183 -5.51 -9.81 15.88
N LEU A 184 -5.57 -9.70 14.55
CA LEU A 184 -6.05 -10.76 13.65
C LEU A 184 -4.91 -11.53 12.98
N ASN A 185 -3.69 -11.42 13.49
CA ASN A 185 -2.47 -12.04 12.95
C ASN A 185 -2.13 -11.60 11.51
N ILE A 186 -2.48 -10.37 11.13
CA ILE A 186 -2.08 -9.76 9.86
C ILE A 186 -0.94 -8.79 10.15
N PRO A 187 0.29 -9.06 9.68
CA PRO A 187 1.40 -8.12 9.81
C PRO A 187 1.09 -6.80 9.14
N VAL A 188 1.61 -5.71 9.72
CA VAL A 188 1.46 -4.35 9.17
C VAL A 188 2.81 -3.79 8.80
N MET A 189 2.90 -3.16 7.66
CA MET A 189 4.04 -2.37 7.20
C MET A 189 3.65 -0.90 7.17
N VAL A 190 4.43 -0.05 7.84
CA VAL A 190 4.43 1.39 7.58
C VAL A 190 5.32 1.59 6.36
N GLY A 191 4.69 1.86 5.21
CA GLY A 191 5.39 1.96 3.93
C GLY A 191 6.14 3.26 3.76
N GLU A 192 5.56 4.33 4.26
CA GLU A 192 6.11 5.68 4.19
C GLU A 192 5.81 6.44 5.47
N PHE A 193 6.78 7.24 5.92
CA PHE A 193 6.61 8.19 7.03
C PHE A 193 7.61 9.33 6.87
N GLY A 194 7.31 10.48 7.44
CA GLY A 194 8.21 11.63 7.41
C GLY A 194 7.49 12.95 7.65
N ALA A 195 8.25 14.01 7.64
CA ALA A 195 7.79 15.39 7.68
C ALA A 195 8.68 16.25 6.80
N ILE A 196 8.12 17.35 6.29
CA ILE A 196 8.90 18.36 5.58
C ILE A 196 9.84 19.09 6.56
N ASP A 197 10.97 19.53 6.06
CA ASP A 197 11.89 20.37 6.80
C ASP A 197 11.21 21.72 7.11
N LYS A 198 11.13 22.07 8.39
CA LYS A 198 10.56 23.33 8.89
C LYS A 198 11.61 24.42 9.11
N GLY A 199 12.87 24.14 8.79
CA GLY A 199 13.98 25.09 9.00
C GLY A 199 14.32 25.34 10.47
N ASN A 200 13.89 24.47 11.38
CA ASN A 200 14.26 24.53 12.80
C ASN A 200 14.70 23.15 13.30
N GLU A 201 15.72 23.11 14.15
CA GLU A 201 16.29 21.89 14.72
C GLU A 201 15.40 21.22 15.79
N SER A 202 14.25 21.80 16.10
CA SER A 202 13.32 21.33 17.14
C SER A 202 12.18 20.48 16.61
N ALA A 203 12.17 20.18 15.32
CA ALA A 203 11.10 19.42 14.67
C ALA A 203 11.35 17.91 14.68
#